data_53c331fb8b5a86187d2fefcc9916f0fd
#
_entry.id   53c331fb8b5a86187d2fefcc9916f0fd
#
_cell.length_a   1.000
_cell.length_b   1.000
_cell.length_c   1.000
_cell.angle_alpha   90.00
_cell.angle_beta   90.00
_cell.angle_gamma   90.00
#
_symmetry.space_group_name_H-M   'P 1'
#
loop_
_entity.id
_entity.type
_entity.pdbx_description
1 polymer ?
#
loop_
_entity_poly.entity_id
_entity_poly.type
_entity_poly.pdbx_seq_one_letter_code
_entity_poly.pdbx_strand_id
1 'polypeptide(L)'
;MNRNVLLLILVSSLLSGFLSAQEMDRSRLNSILKSLELDAVRIKEELCVEKKIPNKENRYIVVIPVLVGKAEDEYNFTVQNYILITDEKGVIENKYLDPTELISDAVALRPFTIDTGLYTISTNIHAFGVKTTFVGSSRIFPYESERISMYYPEGKSLKKVLDQFEMGMNSGEWDGKCKGEFKDNHSYIIVNPPKMNTFSDLTIKTVSVTTVNKEVKEDCENKETSSTSFKTLQFRNGKYQ
;
A
#
# COMPACT_ATOMS: atom_id res chain seq x y z
N MET A 1 -54.79 14.52 -32.91
CA MET A 1 -53.90 15.46 -32.19
C MET A 1 -52.78 14.64 -31.54
N ASN A 2 -51.65 14.50 -32.25
CA ASN A 2 -50.54 13.65 -31.91
C ASN A 2 -49.58 14.40 -30.96
N ARG A 3 -49.33 13.84 -29.78
CA ARG A 3 -48.25 14.29 -28.89
C ARG A 3 -47.16 13.24 -28.87
N ASN A 4 -46.07 13.51 -29.56
CA ASN A 4 -44.85 12.75 -29.53
C ASN A 4 -44.18 12.89 -28.13
N VAL A 5 -44.08 11.80 -27.43
CA VAL A 5 -43.27 11.70 -26.19
C VAL A 5 -41.87 11.34 -26.62
N LEU A 6 -40.97 12.31 -26.50
CA LEU A 6 -39.53 12.14 -26.74
C LEU A 6 -38.92 11.47 -25.50
N LEU A 7 -38.56 10.18 -25.62
CA LEU A 7 -37.91 9.44 -24.57
C LEU A 7 -36.40 9.80 -24.60
N LEU A 8 -35.98 10.69 -23.68
CA LEU A 8 -34.55 10.99 -23.47
C LEU A 8 -33.92 9.86 -22.67
N ILE A 9 -33.22 8.96 -23.37
CA ILE A 9 -32.36 7.95 -22.74
C ILE A 9 -31.08 8.64 -22.29
N LEU A 10 -30.99 8.92 -20.99
CA LEU A 10 -29.77 9.38 -20.36
C LEU A 10 -28.83 8.17 -20.22
N VAL A 11 -27.91 8.02 -21.16
CA VAL A 11 -26.80 7.07 -21.03
C VAL A 11 -25.81 7.67 -20.03
N SER A 12 -25.96 7.31 -18.75
CA SER A 12 -24.92 7.55 -17.75
C SER A 12 -23.75 6.60 -18.01
N SER A 13 -22.75 7.09 -18.72
CA SER A 13 -21.45 6.42 -18.80
C SER A 13 -20.83 6.41 -17.39
N LEU A 14 -21.00 5.33 -16.68
CA LEU A 14 -20.18 4.97 -15.54
C LEU A 14 -18.75 4.82 -16.05
N LEU A 15 -17.96 5.88 -15.94
CA LEU A 15 -16.51 5.79 -15.96
C LEU A 15 -16.11 5.03 -14.68
N SER A 16 -16.15 3.71 -14.75
CA SER A 16 -15.39 2.85 -13.87
C SER A 16 -13.92 3.15 -14.17
N GLY A 17 -13.34 4.06 -13.40
CA GLY A 17 -11.91 4.24 -13.35
C GLY A 17 -11.31 2.90 -12.89
N PHE A 18 -10.90 2.07 -13.83
CA PHE A 18 -10.00 0.98 -13.54
C PHE A 18 -8.78 1.62 -12.90
N LEU A 19 -8.59 1.40 -11.60
CA LEU A 19 -7.29 1.49 -10.96
C LEU A 19 -6.42 0.44 -11.66
N SER A 20 -5.86 0.82 -12.81
CA SER A 20 -4.81 0.09 -13.47
C SER A 20 -3.68 0.00 -12.44
N ALA A 21 -3.39 -1.18 -11.94
CA ALA A 21 -2.10 -1.46 -11.35
C ALA A 21 -1.08 -0.92 -12.36
N GLN A 22 -0.25 0.04 -11.94
CA GLN A 22 0.61 0.75 -12.85
C GLN A 22 1.72 -0.23 -13.22
N GLU A 23 1.54 -0.89 -14.37
CA GLU A 23 2.48 -1.87 -14.92
C GLU A 23 3.82 -1.19 -15.11
N MET A 24 4.88 -1.80 -14.63
CA MET A 24 6.24 -1.29 -14.71
C MET A 24 6.70 -1.17 -16.17
N ASP A 25 7.24 -0.02 -16.57
CA ASP A 25 7.85 0.14 -17.88
C ASP A 25 9.07 -0.78 -18.02
N ARG A 26 9.02 -1.69 -19.02
CA ARG A 26 10.06 -2.70 -19.21
C ARG A 26 11.42 -2.12 -19.58
N SER A 27 11.46 -1.01 -20.31
CA SER A 27 12.74 -0.35 -20.67
C SER A 27 13.40 0.24 -19.41
N ARG A 28 12.58 0.87 -18.54
CA ARG A 28 13.02 1.41 -17.26
C ARG A 28 13.48 0.30 -16.34
N LEU A 29 12.72 -0.81 -16.22
CA LEU A 29 13.10 -1.97 -15.42
C LEU A 29 14.47 -2.51 -15.86
N ASN A 30 14.66 -2.77 -17.15
CA ASN A 30 15.92 -3.29 -17.69
C ASN A 30 17.11 -2.35 -17.38
N SER A 31 16.92 -1.03 -17.50
CA SER A 31 17.95 -0.04 -17.17
C SER A 31 18.32 -0.09 -15.67
N ILE A 32 17.31 -0.21 -14.80
CA ILE A 32 17.51 -0.32 -13.35
C ILE A 32 18.25 -1.60 -12.99
N LEU A 33 17.80 -2.77 -13.50
CA LEU A 33 18.43 -4.05 -13.24
C LEU A 33 19.91 -4.05 -13.64
N LYS A 34 20.22 -3.50 -14.81
CA LYS A 34 21.59 -3.32 -15.26
C LYS A 34 22.40 -2.44 -14.31
N SER A 35 21.82 -1.33 -13.82
CA SER A 35 22.50 -0.40 -12.92
C SER A 35 22.71 -0.96 -11.51
N LEU A 36 21.86 -1.90 -11.09
CA LEU A 36 21.95 -2.60 -9.79
C LEU A 36 22.74 -3.92 -9.89
N GLU A 37 23.18 -4.30 -11.09
CA GLU A 37 23.83 -5.61 -11.37
C GLU A 37 22.96 -6.80 -10.91
N LEU A 38 21.64 -6.67 -11.08
CA LEU A 38 20.65 -7.68 -10.71
C LEU A 38 20.28 -8.55 -11.90
N ASP A 39 20.28 -9.87 -11.68
CA ASP A 39 19.72 -10.82 -12.62
C ASP A 39 18.17 -10.81 -12.54
N ALA A 40 17.51 -10.82 -13.68
CA ALA A 40 16.06 -10.84 -13.77
C ALA A 40 15.43 -12.06 -13.04
N VAL A 41 16.13 -13.19 -12.95
CA VAL A 41 15.64 -14.37 -12.22
C VAL A 41 15.61 -14.16 -10.69
N ARG A 42 16.27 -13.11 -10.21
CA ARG A 42 16.31 -12.76 -8.78
C ARG A 42 15.21 -11.81 -8.36
N ILE A 43 14.37 -11.35 -9.26
CA ILE A 43 13.27 -10.43 -8.94
C ILE A 43 11.92 -11.11 -9.09
N LYS A 44 10.93 -10.62 -8.33
CA LYS A 44 9.51 -10.95 -8.51
C LYS A 44 8.88 -9.86 -9.37
N GLU A 45 9.02 -10.02 -10.73
CA GLU A 45 8.60 -8.98 -11.70
C GLU A 45 7.13 -8.61 -11.53
N GLU A 46 6.27 -9.58 -11.24
CA GLU A 46 4.83 -9.39 -11.01
C GLU A 46 4.49 -8.52 -9.79
N LEU A 47 5.44 -8.31 -8.88
CA LEU A 47 5.31 -7.43 -7.74
C LEU A 47 6.01 -6.08 -7.94
N CYS A 48 6.78 -5.89 -9.03
CA CYS A 48 7.42 -4.63 -9.34
C CYS A 48 6.35 -3.56 -9.64
N VAL A 49 6.54 -2.38 -9.05
CA VAL A 49 5.62 -1.26 -9.29
C VAL A 49 6.38 0.04 -9.48
N GLU A 50 5.79 0.95 -10.24
CA GLU A 50 6.30 2.31 -10.38
C GLU A 50 5.17 3.32 -10.29
N LYS A 51 5.49 4.55 -9.89
CA LYS A 51 4.57 5.66 -9.89
C LYS A 51 5.29 6.97 -10.14
N LYS A 52 4.76 7.78 -11.05
CA LYS A 52 5.27 9.12 -11.31
C LYS A 52 5.10 9.99 -10.06
N ILE A 53 6.15 10.73 -9.69
CA ILE A 53 6.09 11.67 -8.57
C ILE A 53 5.25 12.89 -8.98
N PRO A 54 4.18 13.24 -8.26
CA PRO A 54 3.41 14.44 -8.52
C PRO A 54 4.30 15.70 -8.51
N ASN A 55 4.07 16.61 -9.45
CA ASN A 55 4.80 17.88 -9.58
C ASN A 55 6.32 17.76 -9.77
N LYS A 56 6.82 16.56 -10.11
CA LYS A 56 8.20 16.33 -10.55
C LYS A 56 8.20 15.83 -11.98
N GLU A 57 8.81 16.60 -12.86
CA GLU A 57 8.90 16.22 -14.25
C GLU A 57 9.82 15.01 -14.41
N ASN A 58 9.32 13.98 -15.09
CA ASN A 58 10.07 12.76 -15.47
C ASN A 58 10.77 12.06 -14.28
N ARG A 59 10.14 12.02 -13.11
CA ARG A 59 10.63 11.31 -11.93
C ARG A 59 9.63 10.28 -11.46
N TYR A 60 10.14 9.10 -11.10
CA TYR A 60 9.35 7.94 -10.73
C TYR A 60 9.88 7.35 -9.43
N ILE A 61 8.96 6.94 -8.57
CA ILE A 61 9.26 6.03 -7.47
C ILE A 61 9.09 4.63 -8.03
N VAL A 62 10.05 3.75 -7.74
CA VAL A 62 10.06 2.37 -8.23
C VAL A 62 10.34 1.44 -7.04
N VAL A 63 9.61 0.32 -6.97
CA VAL A 63 9.83 -0.75 -6.01
C VAL A 63 10.20 -2.02 -6.77
N ILE A 64 11.36 -2.59 -6.46
CA ILE A 64 11.86 -3.83 -7.05
C ILE A 64 12.05 -4.88 -5.94
N PRO A 65 11.15 -5.87 -5.84
CA PRO A 65 11.30 -6.98 -4.90
C PRO A 65 12.36 -7.97 -5.39
N VAL A 66 13.36 -8.21 -4.55
CA VAL A 66 14.49 -9.11 -4.83
C VAL A 66 14.39 -10.33 -3.92
N LEU A 67 14.49 -11.52 -4.49
CA LEU A 67 14.44 -12.78 -3.76
C LEU A 67 15.62 -12.90 -2.77
N VAL A 68 15.27 -13.23 -1.54
CA VAL A 68 16.21 -13.66 -0.51
C VAL A 68 16.33 -15.18 -0.58
N GLY A 69 17.51 -15.68 -1.02
CA GLY A 69 17.69 -17.11 -1.26
C GLY A 69 17.00 -17.57 -2.56
N LYS A 70 16.48 -18.79 -2.53
CA LYS A 70 15.70 -19.38 -3.62
C LYS A 70 14.22 -19.36 -3.23
N ALA A 71 13.34 -19.05 -4.17
CA ALA A 71 11.92 -19.31 -3.99
C ALA A 71 11.68 -20.83 -3.95
N GLU A 72 10.79 -21.28 -3.06
CA GLU A 72 10.40 -22.69 -3.01
C GLU A 72 9.48 -23.01 -4.21
N ASP A 73 8.56 -22.09 -4.51
CA ASP A 73 7.66 -22.11 -5.66
C ASP A 73 7.19 -20.68 -6.02
N GLU A 74 6.15 -20.58 -6.84
CA GLU A 74 5.58 -19.29 -7.27
C GLU A 74 4.99 -18.49 -6.09
N TYR A 75 4.46 -19.18 -5.08
CA TYR A 75 3.70 -18.57 -3.96
C TYR A 75 4.53 -18.47 -2.69
N ASN A 76 5.49 -19.37 -2.49
CA ASN A 76 6.32 -19.47 -1.29
C ASN A 76 7.70 -18.89 -1.54
N PHE A 77 7.90 -17.64 -1.12
CA PHE A 77 9.15 -16.91 -1.32
C PHE A 77 9.35 -15.82 -0.27
N THR A 78 10.59 -15.38 -0.15
CA THR A 78 10.97 -14.22 0.67
C THR A 78 11.61 -13.16 -0.22
N VAL A 79 11.24 -11.90 -0.03
CA VAL A 79 11.83 -10.78 -0.76
C VAL A 79 12.30 -9.68 0.17
N GLN A 80 13.32 -8.95 -0.27
CA GLN A 80 13.68 -7.60 0.17
C GLN A 80 13.47 -6.62 -0.98
N ASN A 81 13.22 -5.35 -0.67
CA ASN A 81 12.83 -4.40 -1.69
C ASN A 81 13.92 -3.34 -1.92
N TYR A 82 14.32 -3.14 -3.19
CA TYR A 82 14.88 -1.85 -3.57
C TYR A 82 13.76 -0.83 -3.70
N ILE A 83 13.91 0.30 -3.01
CA ILE A 83 13.08 1.49 -3.13
C ILE A 83 13.94 2.53 -3.83
N LEU A 84 13.46 3.03 -4.99
CA LEU A 84 14.26 3.87 -5.88
C LEU A 84 13.49 5.13 -6.26
N ILE A 85 14.22 6.19 -6.53
CA ILE A 85 13.76 7.32 -7.35
C ILE A 85 14.60 7.31 -8.61
N THR A 86 13.94 7.33 -9.76
CA THR A 86 14.58 7.29 -11.07
C THR A 86 14.05 8.38 -12.00
N ASP A 87 14.80 8.68 -13.05
CA ASP A 87 14.26 9.41 -14.19
C ASP A 87 13.42 8.48 -15.09
N GLU A 88 12.91 9.03 -16.20
CA GLU A 88 12.10 8.29 -17.18
C GLU A 88 12.87 7.18 -17.90
N LYS A 89 14.21 7.24 -17.94
CA LYS A 89 15.10 6.25 -18.56
C LYS A 89 15.58 5.19 -17.58
N GLY A 90 15.20 5.27 -16.31
CA GLY A 90 15.63 4.36 -15.27
C GLY A 90 17.00 4.67 -14.67
N VAL A 91 17.52 5.89 -14.88
CA VAL A 91 18.73 6.33 -14.17
C VAL A 91 18.38 6.56 -12.71
N ILE A 92 19.07 5.84 -11.82
CA ILE A 92 18.80 5.87 -10.37
C ILE A 92 19.37 7.15 -9.77
N GLU A 93 18.52 7.98 -9.17
CA GLU A 93 18.89 9.19 -8.45
C GLU A 93 19.02 8.95 -6.96
N ASN A 94 18.07 8.21 -6.39
CA ASN A 94 18.09 7.80 -4.99
C ASN A 94 17.82 6.31 -4.88
N LYS A 95 18.47 5.63 -3.93
CA LYS A 95 18.22 4.22 -3.66
C LYS A 95 18.25 3.89 -2.16
N TYR A 96 17.46 2.88 -1.82
CA TYR A 96 17.46 2.23 -0.51
C TYR A 96 17.17 0.75 -0.70
N LEU A 97 18.01 -0.13 -0.19
CA LEU A 97 17.66 -1.54 -0.04
C LEU A 97 17.05 -1.71 1.34
N ASP A 98 15.77 -2.02 1.38
CA ASP A 98 15.06 -2.25 2.64
C ASP A 98 15.50 -3.60 3.23
N PRO A 99 16.08 -3.62 4.44
CA PRO A 99 16.50 -4.87 5.06
C PRO A 99 15.32 -5.70 5.58
N THR A 100 14.10 -5.18 5.55
CA THR A 100 12.90 -5.90 5.98
C THR A 100 12.61 -7.02 5.00
N GLU A 101 12.61 -8.25 5.49
CA GLU A 101 12.20 -9.42 4.73
C GLU A 101 10.68 -9.56 4.77
N LEU A 102 10.09 -9.74 3.60
CA LEU A 102 8.67 -9.98 3.42
C LEU A 102 8.49 -11.42 2.92
N ILE A 103 7.74 -12.18 3.68
CA ILE A 103 7.50 -13.61 3.39
C ILE A 103 6.12 -13.73 2.75
N SER A 104 6.05 -14.39 1.61
CA SER A 104 4.81 -14.84 0.99
C SER A 104 4.70 -16.35 1.19
N ASP A 105 3.57 -16.79 1.76
CA ASP A 105 3.25 -18.19 2.02
C ASP A 105 1.73 -18.41 1.94
N ALA A 106 1.11 -19.09 2.90
CA ALA A 106 -0.34 -19.21 3.03
C ALA A 106 -1.05 -17.83 3.13
N VAL A 107 -0.33 -16.79 3.52
CA VAL A 107 -0.73 -15.39 3.48
C VAL A 107 0.07 -14.69 2.38
N ALA A 108 -0.54 -14.59 1.21
CA ALA A 108 0.14 -14.14 0.00
C ALA A 108 0.46 -12.65 0.00
N LEU A 109 1.71 -12.32 -0.30
CA LEU A 109 2.13 -10.95 -0.60
C LEU A 109 1.52 -10.51 -1.94
N ARG A 110 0.88 -9.35 -1.94
CA ARG A 110 0.28 -8.72 -3.12
C ARG A 110 1.22 -7.67 -3.72
N PRO A 111 0.98 -7.24 -4.99
CA PRO A 111 1.73 -6.13 -5.57
C PRO A 111 1.71 -4.91 -4.65
N PHE A 112 2.85 -4.24 -4.57
CA PHE A 112 3.01 -3.04 -3.74
C PHE A 112 2.14 -1.90 -4.25
N THR A 113 1.80 -0.97 -3.36
CA THR A 113 1.15 0.28 -3.75
C THR A 113 2.03 1.45 -3.31
N ILE A 114 2.35 2.34 -4.26
CA ILE A 114 3.11 3.57 -3.97
C ILE A 114 2.13 4.68 -3.63
N ASP A 115 2.21 5.18 -2.41
CA ASP A 115 1.41 6.29 -1.92
C ASP A 115 2.21 7.60 -1.99
N THR A 116 1.77 8.48 -2.87
CA THR A 116 2.36 9.81 -3.07
C THR A 116 1.47 10.91 -2.47
N GLY A 117 0.84 10.64 -1.34
CA GLY A 117 0.06 11.62 -0.58
C GLY A 117 0.87 12.84 -0.18
N LEU A 118 0.19 13.85 0.35
CA LEU A 118 0.80 15.13 0.76
C LEU A 118 1.56 15.00 2.10
N TYR A 119 2.57 14.13 2.12
CA TYR A 119 3.38 13.88 3.33
C TYR A 119 4.53 14.90 3.43
N THR A 120 4.21 16.17 3.64
CA THR A 120 5.21 17.20 3.93
C THR A 120 5.59 17.11 5.40
N ILE A 121 6.61 16.30 5.69
CA ILE A 121 7.02 15.96 7.07
C ILE A 121 7.98 16.97 7.70
N SER A 122 8.49 17.92 6.93
CA SER A 122 9.24 19.11 7.39
C SER A 122 9.18 20.20 6.33
N THR A 123 9.63 21.40 6.59
CA THR A 123 9.48 22.58 5.72
C THR A 123 9.80 22.33 4.24
N ASN A 124 10.80 21.48 3.94
CA ASN A 124 11.22 21.18 2.57
C ASN A 124 11.36 19.66 2.32
N ILE A 125 10.79 18.83 3.20
CA ILE A 125 10.92 17.38 3.10
C ILE A 125 9.56 16.78 2.81
N HIS A 126 9.44 16.19 1.61
CA HIS A 126 8.27 15.43 1.19
C HIS A 126 8.62 13.95 1.24
N ALA A 127 7.87 13.20 2.02
CA ALA A 127 7.96 11.74 2.06
C ALA A 127 6.93 11.12 1.10
N PHE A 128 7.15 9.86 0.79
CA PHE A 128 6.18 8.99 0.12
C PHE A 128 6.06 7.67 0.88
N GLY A 129 4.96 6.98 0.68
CA GLY A 129 4.70 5.68 1.27
C GLY A 129 4.88 4.54 0.27
N VAL A 130 5.31 3.40 0.77
CA VAL A 130 5.20 2.11 0.07
C VAL A 130 4.35 1.22 0.94
N LYS A 131 3.20 0.82 0.41
CA LYS A 131 2.26 -0.07 1.08
C LYS A 131 2.52 -1.52 0.69
N THR A 132 2.46 -2.38 1.68
CA THR A 132 2.60 -3.83 1.57
C THR A 132 1.30 -4.46 2.00
N THR A 133 0.68 -5.27 1.14
CA THR A 133 -0.58 -5.94 1.42
C THR A 133 -0.38 -7.46 1.44
N PHE A 134 -0.90 -8.10 2.47
CA PHE A 134 -0.92 -9.55 2.64
C PHE A 134 -2.36 -10.04 2.69
N VAL A 135 -2.68 -11.11 1.96
CA VAL A 135 -4.04 -11.66 1.88
C VAL A 135 -4.03 -13.16 2.11
N GLY A 136 -4.80 -13.60 3.09
CA GLY A 136 -5.05 -15.02 3.36
C GLY A 136 -6.04 -15.63 2.36
N SER A 137 -5.92 -16.91 2.09
CA SER A 137 -6.76 -17.64 1.13
C SER A 137 -8.02 -18.26 1.75
N SER A 138 -8.16 -18.25 3.07
CA SER A 138 -9.26 -18.90 3.78
C SER A 138 -10.56 -18.10 3.68
N ARG A 139 -11.66 -18.76 3.31
CA ARG A 139 -12.99 -18.13 3.30
C ARG A 139 -13.62 -18.08 4.69
N ILE A 140 -13.29 -19.04 5.55
CA ILE A 140 -13.85 -19.12 6.91
C ILE A 140 -13.00 -18.36 7.94
N PHE A 141 -11.74 -18.07 7.59
CA PHE A 141 -10.83 -17.22 8.35
C PHE A 141 -10.26 -16.15 7.40
N PRO A 142 -11.09 -15.19 6.94
CA PRO A 142 -10.61 -14.12 6.06
C PRO A 142 -9.54 -13.31 6.80
N TYR A 143 -8.48 -12.98 6.06
CA TYR A 143 -7.39 -12.17 6.57
C TYR A 143 -6.83 -11.28 5.47
N GLU A 144 -6.71 -10.00 5.78
CA GLU A 144 -5.97 -9.03 4.96
C GLU A 144 -5.26 -8.04 5.89
N SER A 145 -4.02 -7.71 5.59
CA SER A 145 -3.26 -6.71 6.34
C SER A 145 -2.57 -5.78 5.36
N GLU A 146 -2.77 -4.48 5.52
CA GLU A 146 -2.06 -3.43 4.80
C GLU A 146 -1.12 -2.71 5.76
N ARG A 147 0.15 -2.57 5.37
CA ARG A 147 1.18 -1.84 6.13
C ARG A 147 1.83 -0.79 5.23
N ILE A 148 2.31 0.29 5.83
CA ILE A 148 3.03 1.35 5.12
C ILE A 148 4.42 1.55 5.71
N SER A 149 5.42 1.67 4.84
CA SER A 149 6.72 2.25 5.17
C SER A 149 6.87 3.58 4.44
N MET A 150 7.42 4.60 5.13
CA MET A 150 7.58 5.93 4.52
C MET A 150 9.06 6.27 4.34
N TYR A 151 9.35 6.92 3.21
CA TYR A 151 10.69 7.28 2.79
C TYR A 151 10.73 8.73 2.30
N TYR A 152 11.90 9.37 2.47
CA TYR A 152 12.19 10.66 1.83
C TYR A 152 13.61 10.65 1.24
N PRO A 153 13.87 11.43 0.17
CA PRO A 153 15.20 11.52 -0.42
C PRO A 153 16.14 12.38 0.44
N GLU A 154 17.36 11.88 0.68
CA GLU A 154 18.44 12.58 1.34
C GLU A 154 19.76 12.36 0.59
N GLY A 155 20.25 13.38 -0.09
CA GLY A 155 21.40 13.25 -0.99
C GLY A 155 21.13 12.24 -2.11
N LYS A 156 21.93 11.20 -2.22
CA LYS A 156 21.78 10.10 -3.19
C LYS A 156 21.07 8.85 -2.60
N SER A 157 20.60 8.92 -1.37
CA SER A 157 19.93 7.83 -0.68
C SER A 157 18.48 8.17 -0.35
N LEU A 158 17.73 7.18 0.09
CA LEU A 158 16.44 7.36 0.75
C LEU A 158 16.61 7.07 2.24
N LYS A 159 15.85 7.77 3.06
CA LYS A 159 15.73 7.52 4.51
C LYS A 159 14.37 6.96 4.81
N LYS A 160 14.33 5.79 5.47
CA LYS A 160 13.09 5.22 5.98
C LYS A 160 12.76 5.85 7.33
N VAL A 161 11.60 6.53 7.43
CA VAL A 161 11.14 7.25 8.62
C VAL A 161 9.97 6.62 9.33
N LEU A 162 9.22 5.77 8.64
CA LEU A 162 8.17 4.93 9.23
C LEU A 162 8.37 3.51 8.68
N ASP A 163 8.24 2.50 9.53
CA ASP A 163 8.56 1.12 9.18
C ASP A 163 7.36 0.22 9.44
N GLN A 164 6.84 -0.41 8.37
CA GLN A 164 5.79 -1.43 8.42
C GLN A 164 4.63 -1.09 9.37
N PHE A 165 4.21 0.17 9.39
CA PHE A 165 3.11 0.61 10.23
C PHE A 165 1.78 0.07 9.68
N GLU A 166 0.97 -0.57 10.53
CA GLU A 166 -0.31 -1.14 10.13
C GLU A 166 -1.32 -0.05 9.79
N MET A 167 -1.79 -0.06 8.55
CA MET A 167 -2.79 0.89 8.03
C MET A 167 -4.16 0.29 7.91
N GLY A 168 -4.24 -1.02 7.71
CA GLY A 168 -5.48 -1.76 7.59
C GLY A 168 -5.32 -3.20 8.05
N MET A 169 -6.36 -3.73 8.64
CA MET A 169 -6.47 -5.15 8.96
C MET A 169 -7.93 -5.55 8.85
N ASN A 170 -8.20 -6.51 7.99
CA ASN A 170 -9.46 -7.22 7.94
C ASN A 170 -9.22 -8.65 8.41
N SER A 171 -9.97 -9.11 9.39
CA SER A 171 -9.88 -10.47 9.91
C SER A 171 -11.24 -10.94 10.41
N GLY A 172 -11.45 -12.25 10.41
CA GLY A 172 -12.71 -12.78 10.89
C GLY A 172 -12.72 -14.28 11.03
N GLU A 173 -13.81 -14.75 11.61
CA GLU A 173 -14.14 -16.16 11.72
C GLU A 173 -15.60 -16.35 11.31
N TRP A 174 -15.86 -17.35 10.46
CA TRP A 174 -17.18 -17.62 9.92
C TRP A 174 -17.45 -19.13 9.86
N ASP A 175 -18.65 -19.57 10.26
CA ASP A 175 -19.04 -20.98 10.26
C ASP A 175 -19.41 -21.51 8.86
N GLY A 176 -19.27 -20.70 7.81
CA GLY A 176 -19.63 -21.04 6.45
C GLY A 176 -21.12 -20.89 6.12
N LYS A 177 -21.96 -20.46 7.08
CA LYS A 177 -23.41 -20.28 6.93
C LYS A 177 -23.84 -18.87 7.34
N CYS A 178 -23.97 -18.64 8.64
CA CYS A 178 -24.42 -17.37 9.17
C CYS A 178 -23.52 -16.82 10.27
N LYS A 179 -23.12 -17.65 11.23
CA LYS A 179 -22.45 -17.18 12.46
C LYS A 179 -21.00 -16.77 12.17
N GLY A 180 -20.64 -15.56 12.58
CA GLY A 180 -19.28 -15.06 12.40
C GLY A 180 -19.04 -13.75 13.12
N GLU A 181 -17.74 -13.45 13.34
CA GLU A 181 -17.27 -12.16 13.82
C GLU A 181 -16.19 -11.66 12.85
N PHE A 182 -16.33 -10.43 12.41
CA PHE A 182 -15.40 -9.79 11.48
C PHE A 182 -14.95 -8.48 12.08
N LYS A 183 -13.64 -8.20 11.95
CA LYS A 183 -13.02 -6.95 12.37
C LYS A 183 -12.37 -6.29 11.18
N ASP A 184 -12.69 -5.03 10.96
CA ASP A 184 -12.10 -4.19 9.93
C ASP A 184 -11.53 -2.94 10.59
N ASN A 185 -10.22 -2.75 10.46
CA ASN A 185 -9.50 -1.58 10.92
C ASN A 185 -8.96 -0.83 9.71
N HIS A 186 -9.20 0.48 9.67
CA HIS A 186 -8.66 1.34 8.63
C HIS A 186 -8.05 2.60 9.22
N SER A 187 -6.77 2.86 8.90
CA SER A 187 -6.01 3.98 9.46
C SER A 187 -5.67 5.02 8.39
N TYR A 188 -5.59 6.27 8.81
CA TYR A 188 -5.23 7.42 7.99
C TYR A 188 -4.08 8.16 8.66
N ILE A 189 -3.06 8.53 7.87
CA ILE A 189 -1.96 9.38 8.34
C ILE A 189 -2.32 10.84 8.09
N ILE A 190 -2.31 11.63 9.15
CA ILE A 190 -2.50 13.07 9.12
C ILE A 190 -1.17 13.69 9.53
N VAL A 191 -0.54 14.43 8.62
CA VAL A 191 0.68 15.19 8.95
C VAL A 191 0.25 16.45 9.70
N ASN A 192 0.71 16.61 10.92
CA ASN A 192 0.41 17.77 11.74
C ASN A 192 1.12 19.02 11.18
N PRO A 193 0.65 20.22 11.48
CA PRO A 193 1.32 21.44 11.06
C PRO A 193 2.80 21.43 11.40
N PRO A 194 3.68 21.91 10.48
CA PRO A 194 5.11 21.86 10.69
C PRO A 194 5.53 22.72 11.88
N LYS A 195 6.38 22.15 12.72
CA LYS A 195 7.11 22.89 13.75
C LYS A 195 8.37 23.47 13.12
N MET A 196 8.79 24.67 13.51
CA MET A 196 9.94 25.33 12.94
C MET A 196 11.22 24.46 13.11
N ASN A 197 11.91 24.17 12.01
CA ASN A 197 13.16 23.40 11.94
C ASN A 197 13.12 21.97 12.51
N THR A 198 11.94 21.34 12.59
CA THR A 198 11.80 19.98 13.06
C THR A 198 10.88 19.17 12.14
N PHE A 199 10.85 17.87 12.33
CA PHE A 199 9.86 17.00 11.68
C PHE A 199 8.49 17.19 12.34
N SER A 200 7.45 17.24 11.53
CA SER A 200 6.05 17.26 11.99
C SER A 200 5.68 15.94 12.67
N ASP A 201 4.89 16.00 13.73
CA ASP A 201 4.30 14.79 14.28
C ASP A 201 3.26 14.23 13.28
N LEU A 202 3.03 12.93 13.31
CA LEU A 202 1.97 12.28 12.55
C LEU A 202 0.83 11.89 13.49
N THR A 203 -0.39 12.26 13.15
CA THR A 203 -1.57 11.75 13.84
C THR A 203 -2.16 10.62 13.01
N ILE A 204 -2.26 9.45 13.60
CA ILE A 204 -2.90 8.27 13.01
C ILE A 204 -4.34 8.24 13.52
N LYS A 205 -5.30 8.37 12.61
CA LYS A 205 -6.72 8.16 12.88
C LYS A 205 -7.09 6.75 12.45
N THR A 206 -7.52 5.92 13.38
CA THR A 206 -7.99 4.56 13.08
C THR A 206 -9.49 4.46 13.31
N VAL A 207 -10.20 3.98 12.30
CA VAL A 207 -11.61 3.58 12.39
C VAL A 207 -11.65 2.06 12.46
N SER A 208 -12.31 1.54 13.48
CA SER A 208 -12.49 0.10 13.70
C SER A 208 -13.97 -0.24 13.60
N VAL A 209 -14.31 -1.24 12.81
CA VAL A 209 -15.66 -1.78 12.68
C VAL A 209 -15.63 -3.24 13.08
N THR A 210 -16.55 -3.64 13.95
CA THR A 210 -16.78 -5.06 14.30
C THR A 210 -18.18 -5.43 13.84
N THR A 211 -18.28 -6.46 13.00
CA THR A 211 -19.53 -7.03 12.53
C THR A 211 -19.72 -8.40 13.15
N VAL A 212 -20.82 -8.61 13.85
CA VAL A 212 -21.20 -9.89 14.43
C VAL A 212 -22.45 -10.39 13.76
N ASN A 213 -22.34 -11.57 13.11
CA ASN A 213 -23.46 -12.26 12.47
C ASN A 213 -23.99 -13.33 13.41
N LYS A 214 -25.32 -13.40 13.55
CA LYS A 214 -26.03 -14.36 14.40
C LYS A 214 -27.25 -14.90 13.69
N GLU A 215 -27.53 -16.16 13.90
CA GLU A 215 -28.78 -16.78 13.47
C GLU A 215 -29.91 -16.47 14.47
N VAL A 216 -30.98 -15.84 13.97
CA VAL A 216 -32.16 -15.49 14.76
C VAL A 216 -33.41 -16.00 14.01
N LYS A 217 -34.11 -16.99 14.55
CA LYS A 217 -35.32 -17.59 13.95
C LYS A 217 -35.14 -17.99 12.48
N GLU A 218 -34.05 -18.68 12.17
CA GLU A 218 -33.66 -19.15 10.83
C GLU A 218 -33.21 -18.04 9.85
N ASP A 219 -33.23 -16.78 10.26
CA ASP A 219 -32.67 -15.65 9.50
C ASP A 219 -31.27 -15.30 10.00
N CYS A 220 -30.45 -14.71 9.12
CA CYS A 220 -29.12 -14.23 9.46
C CYS A 220 -29.17 -12.72 9.70
N GLU A 221 -29.00 -12.33 10.97
CA GLU A 221 -28.93 -10.92 11.36
C GLU A 221 -27.47 -10.51 11.60
N ASN A 222 -27.12 -9.30 11.22
CA ASN A 222 -25.82 -8.69 11.52
C ASN A 222 -25.97 -7.52 12.48
N LYS A 223 -24.94 -7.32 13.29
CA LYS A 223 -24.80 -6.16 14.15
C LYS A 223 -23.42 -5.56 13.97
N GLU A 224 -23.38 -4.30 13.60
CA GLU A 224 -22.14 -3.54 13.46
C GLU A 224 -21.94 -2.60 14.65
N THR A 225 -20.69 -2.51 15.08
CA THR A 225 -20.23 -1.50 16.05
C THR A 225 -18.98 -0.83 15.52
N SER A 226 -18.90 0.48 15.62
CA SER A 226 -17.73 1.23 15.16
C SER A 226 -17.13 2.08 16.27
N SER A 227 -15.83 2.27 16.20
CA SER A 227 -15.09 3.18 17.07
C SER A 227 -14.02 3.92 16.27
N THR A 228 -13.61 5.08 16.79
CA THR A 228 -12.51 5.86 16.21
C THR A 228 -11.50 6.16 17.30
N SER A 229 -10.24 5.94 16.99
CA SER A 229 -9.11 6.25 17.88
C SER A 229 -8.08 7.11 17.19
N PHE A 230 -7.25 7.79 17.98
CA PHE A 230 -6.17 8.63 17.50
C PHE A 230 -4.88 8.29 18.25
N LYS A 231 -3.78 8.17 17.50
CA LYS A 231 -2.43 7.96 18.05
C LYS A 231 -1.50 9.00 17.42
N THR A 232 -0.68 9.64 18.22
CA THR A 232 0.36 10.55 17.70
C THR A 232 1.70 9.84 17.67
N LEU A 233 2.35 9.84 16.51
CA LEU A 233 3.72 9.38 16.32
C LEU A 233 4.64 10.60 16.27
N GLN A 234 5.68 10.59 17.08
CA GLN A 234 6.69 11.63 17.13
C GLN A 234 7.95 11.18 16.41
N PHE A 235 8.61 12.13 15.73
CA PHE A 235 9.89 11.84 15.12
C PHE A 235 11.00 11.84 16.17
N ARG A 236 11.61 10.68 16.42
CA ARG A 236 12.68 10.48 17.39
C ARG A 236 13.71 9.51 16.81
N ASN A 237 15.00 9.78 17.02
CA ASN A 237 16.10 8.91 16.56
C ASN A 237 16.02 8.53 15.07
N GLY A 238 15.56 9.45 14.21
CA GLY A 238 15.48 9.24 12.78
C GLY A 238 14.22 8.50 12.30
N LYS A 239 13.26 8.17 13.18
CA LYS A 239 12.02 7.46 12.84
C LYS A 239 10.81 7.99 13.61
N TYR A 240 9.62 7.76 13.05
CA TYR A 240 8.35 7.95 13.75
C TYR A 240 8.06 6.76 14.68
N GLN A 241 7.71 7.08 15.95
CA GLN A 241 7.39 6.11 17.00
C GLN A 241 6.43 6.67 18.04
#